data_b9c28e6272d4748c6a4b71a5526c1586
#
_entry.id   b9c28e6272d4748c6a4b71a5526c1586
#
_cell.length_a   1.000
_cell.length_b   1.000
_cell.length_c   1.000
_cell.angle_alpha   90.00
_cell.angle_beta   90.00
_cell.angle_gamma   90.00
#
_symmetry.space_group_name_H-M   'P 1'
#
loop_
_entity.id
_entity.type
_entity.pdbx_description
1 polymer ?
#
loop_
_entity_poly.entity_id
_entity_poly.type
_entity_poly.pdbx_seq_one_letter_code
_entity_poly.pdbx_strand_id
1 'polypeptide(L)' 'MENVKITLVKSLIARKPAHVKIAHSLGLRRPGDQNTVALNEAIQGKIRLISYLVKVENV' A
#
# COMPACT_ATOMS: atom_id res chain seq x y z
N MET A 1 13.45 -8.48 -11.35
CA MET A 1 12.14 -7.92 -11.03
C MET A 1 12.33 -6.75 -10.08
N GLU A 2 11.55 -5.70 -10.29
CA GLU A 2 11.64 -4.53 -9.44
C GLU A 2 10.86 -4.74 -8.16
N ASN A 3 11.41 -4.23 -7.07
CA ASN A 3 10.72 -4.20 -5.80
C ASN A 3 10.42 -2.75 -5.45
N VAL A 4 9.33 -2.54 -4.73
CA VAL A 4 8.97 -1.22 -4.24
C VAL A 4 8.69 -1.30 -2.76
N LYS A 5 9.04 -0.23 -2.05
CA LYS A 5 8.75 -0.08 -0.64
C LYS A 5 7.53 0.81 -0.50
N ILE A 6 6.53 0.30 0.20
CA ILE A 6 5.28 1.01 0.42
C ILE A 6 5.20 1.39 1.89
N THR A 7 4.95 2.67 2.15
CA THR A 7 4.81 3.18 3.51
C THR A 7 3.41 3.75 3.67
N LEU A 8 2.67 3.26 4.67
CA LEU A 8 1.35 3.80 4.97
C LEU A 8 1.52 5.12 5.71
N VAL A 9 1.09 6.21 5.10
CA VAL A 9 1.28 7.56 5.65
C VAL A 9 0.01 8.13 6.25
N LYS A 10 -1.15 7.58 5.93
CA LYS A 10 -2.43 8.05 6.46
C LYS A 10 -3.18 6.92 7.14
N SER A 11 -4.03 7.29 8.11
CA SER A 11 -4.84 6.33 8.83
C SER A 11 -5.86 5.67 7.91
N LEU A 12 -6.17 4.40 8.18
CA LEU A 12 -7.22 3.67 7.48
C LEU A 12 -8.60 3.87 8.11
N ILE A 13 -8.67 4.61 9.21
CA ILE A 13 -9.94 4.90 9.89
C ILE A 13 -10.83 5.73 8.96
N ALA A 14 -12.10 5.34 8.84
CA ALA A 14 -13.08 6.01 7.98
C ALA A 14 -12.76 5.94 6.49
N ARG A 15 -11.89 5.04 6.08
CA ARG A 15 -11.61 4.80 4.65
C ARG A 15 -12.54 3.71 4.11
N LYS A 16 -12.66 3.64 2.79
CA LYS A 16 -13.50 2.64 2.15
C LYS A 16 -13.04 1.23 2.53
N PRO A 17 -13.97 0.31 2.86
CA PRO A 17 -13.58 -1.05 3.23
C PRO A 17 -12.73 -1.75 2.19
N ALA A 18 -12.98 -1.51 0.90
CA ALA A 18 -12.17 -2.11 -0.16
C ALA A 18 -10.72 -1.65 -0.09
N HIS A 19 -10.50 -0.36 0.19
CA HIS A 19 -9.15 0.20 0.32
C HIS A 19 -8.45 -0.32 1.56
N VAL A 20 -9.18 -0.48 2.66
CA VAL A 20 -8.63 -1.05 3.89
C VAL A 20 -8.17 -2.49 3.65
N LYS A 21 -8.97 -3.28 2.95
CA LYS A 21 -8.59 -4.66 2.62
C LYS A 21 -7.33 -4.71 1.75
N ILE A 22 -7.22 -3.80 0.80
CA ILE A 22 -6.04 -3.73 -0.07
C ILE A 22 -4.80 -3.42 0.77
N ALA A 23 -4.88 -2.43 1.66
CA ALA A 23 -3.76 -2.09 2.52
C ALA A 23 -3.37 -3.27 3.41
N HIS A 24 -4.35 -3.97 3.99
CA HIS A 24 -4.09 -5.15 4.81
C HIS A 24 -3.43 -6.27 4.00
N SER A 25 -3.83 -6.45 2.75
CA SER A 25 -3.22 -7.47 1.90
C SER A 25 -1.75 -7.14 1.58
N LEU A 26 -1.37 -5.89 1.67
CA LEU A 26 0.01 -5.44 1.49
C LEU A 26 0.78 -5.39 2.81
N GLY A 27 0.16 -5.80 3.92
CA GLY A 27 0.80 -5.80 5.22
C GLY A 27 0.78 -4.46 5.94
N LEU A 28 0.00 -3.50 5.45
CA LEU A 28 -0.06 -2.16 6.02
C LEU A 28 -1.34 -2.01 6.84
N ARG A 29 -1.20 -1.79 8.13
CA ARG A 29 -2.35 -1.69 9.03
C ARG A 29 -2.42 -0.38 9.79
N ARG A 30 -1.28 0.25 10.07
CA ARG A 30 -1.21 1.49 10.83
C ARG A 30 -0.33 2.50 10.13
N PRO A 31 -0.53 3.80 10.36
CA PRO A 31 0.37 4.80 9.80
C PRO A 31 1.81 4.52 10.24
N GLY A 32 2.73 4.61 9.31
CA GLY A 32 4.12 4.29 9.56
C GLY A 32 4.52 2.87 9.21
N ASP A 33 3.55 1.98 8.98
CA ASP A 33 3.87 0.63 8.54
C ASP A 33 4.50 0.65 7.16
N GLN A 34 5.49 -0.21 6.96
CA GLN A 34 6.22 -0.31 5.70
C GLN A 34 6.29 -1.76 5.25
N ASN A 35 6.30 -1.95 3.94
CA ASN A 35 6.48 -3.28 3.39
C ASN A 35 7.13 -3.16 2.01
N THR A 36 8.00 -4.11 1.68
CA THR A 36 8.62 -4.19 0.36
C THR A 36 7.97 -5.33 -0.40
N VAL A 37 7.47 -5.04 -1.58
CA VAL A 37 6.76 -6.02 -2.40
C VAL A 37 7.33 -6.01 -3.81
N ALA A 38 7.20 -7.16 -4.49
CA ALA A 38 7.58 -7.25 -5.88
C ALA A 38 6.57 -6.47 -6.73
N LEU A 39 7.07 -5.64 -7.63
CA LEU A 39 6.21 -4.85 -8.51
C LEU A 39 5.70 -5.72 -9.64
N ASN A 40 4.39 -5.87 -9.75
CA ASN A 40 3.74 -6.56 -10.85
C ASN A 40 2.39 -5.87 -11.11
N GLU A 41 1.67 -6.34 -12.15
CA GLU A 41 0.42 -5.71 -12.54
C GLU A 41 -0.62 -5.72 -11.42
N ALA A 42 -0.73 -6.82 -10.70
CA ALA A 42 -1.68 -6.94 -9.58
C ALA A 42 -1.34 -5.96 -8.47
N ILE A 43 -0.05 -5.89 -8.10
CA ILE A 43 0.41 -4.97 -7.05
C ILE A 43 0.27 -3.52 -7.51
N GLN A 44 0.60 -3.22 -8.77
CA GLN A 44 0.41 -1.87 -9.30
C GLN A 44 -1.04 -1.42 -9.21
N GLY A 45 -1.97 -2.30 -9.53
CA GLY A 45 -3.39 -2.00 -9.42
C GLY A 45 -3.81 -1.67 -8.00
N LYS A 46 -3.34 -2.47 -7.04
CA LYS A 46 -3.62 -2.24 -5.62
C LYS A 46 -3.03 -0.91 -5.15
N ILE A 47 -1.78 -0.65 -5.48
CA ILE A 47 -1.10 0.58 -5.08
C ILE A 47 -1.82 1.80 -5.65
N ARG A 48 -2.25 1.72 -6.90
CA ARG A 48 -2.94 2.83 -7.55
C ARG A 48 -4.23 3.21 -6.83
N LEU A 49 -4.96 2.21 -6.34
CA LEU A 49 -6.22 2.44 -5.63
C LEU A 49 -6.00 3.13 -4.29
N ILE A 50 -4.87 2.89 -3.64
CA ILE A 50 -4.59 3.46 -2.31
C ILE A 50 -3.42 4.44 -2.33
N SER A 51 -3.06 4.96 -3.51
CA SER A 51 -1.90 5.86 -3.63
C SER A 51 -2.05 7.12 -2.77
N TYR A 52 -3.28 7.53 -2.48
CA TYR A 52 -3.51 8.68 -1.61
C TYR A 52 -3.26 8.38 -0.13
N LEU A 53 -3.09 7.11 0.21
CA LEU A 53 -2.85 6.66 1.58
C LEU A 53 -1.40 6.27 1.84
N VAL A 54 -0.66 5.97 0.80
CA VAL A 54 0.69 5.40 0.93
C VAL A 54 1.69 6.19 0.10
N LYS A 55 2.95 6.04 0.49
CA LYS A 55 4.07 6.55 -0.27
C LYS A 55 4.82 5.34 -0.87
N VAL A 56 5.11 5.41 -2.15
CA VAL A 56 5.81 4.33 -2.85
C VAL A 56 7.22 4.78 -3.20
N GLU A 57 8.19 3.95 -2.89
CA GLU A 57 9.59 4.22 -3.20
C GLU A 57 10.20 3.01 -3.89
N ASN A 58 11.06 3.25 -4.86
CA ASN A 58 11.85 2.18 -5.47
C ASN A 58 12.97 1.77 -4.52
N VAL A 59 13.22 0.49 -4.45
CA VAL A 59 14.31 -0.06 -3.64
C VAL A 59 15.31 -0.81 -4.51
#